data_31c044f021f10e1e45ae05e91c2fcc02
#
_entry.id   31c044f021f10e1e45ae05e91c2fcc02
#
_cell.length_a   1.000
_cell.length_b   1.000
_cell.length_c   1.000
_cell.angle_alpha   90.00
_cell.angle_beta   90.00
_cell.angle_gamma   90.00
#
_symmetry.space_group_name_H-M   'P 1'
#
loop_
_entity.id
_entity.type
_entity.pdbx_description
1 polymer ?
#
loop_
_entity_poly.entity_id
_entity_poly.type
_entity_poly.pdbx_seq_one_letter_code
_entity_poly.pdbx_strand_id
1 'polypeptide(L)'
;AGALAGALVGAVAAAGEPAPDWVLPVPLSRERLRERGFNQAWEIARRVARRRGWRASATLLQRVRDTAHQIGMTREQRERNLRDAFWVDDRSGGLAGRSVALIDDVLTTGATADAAALALRRAGADSVALWVIARTPLEPD
;
A
#
# COMPACT_ATOMS: atom_id res chain seq x y z
N ALA A 1 3.96 -16.29 -3.61
CA ALA A 1 3.06 -15.17 -3.90
C ALA A 1 1.70 -15.64 -4.40
N GLY A 2 1.64 -16.71 -5.18
CA GLY A 2 0.36 -17.23 -5.70
C GLY A 2 -0.59 -17.72 -4.61
N ALA A 3 -0.09 -18.40 -3.59
CA ALA A 3 -0.88 -18.88 -2.47
C ALA A 3 -1.43 -17.73 -1.62
N LEU A 4 -0.62 -16.70 -1.38
CA LEU A 4 -1.04 -15.52 -0.62
C LEU A 4 -2.09 -14.72 -1.39
N ALA A 5 -1.93 -14.57 -2.70
CA ALA A 5 -2.92 -13.89 -3.53
C ALA A 5 -4.27 -14.63 -3.52
N GLY A 6 -4.24 -15.97 -3.59
CA GLY A 6 -5.45 -16.78 -3.49
C GLY A 6 -6.15 -16.65 -2.16
N ALA A 7 -5.39 -16.66 -1.06
CA ALA A 7 -5.93 -16.47 0.29
C ALA A 7 -6.57 -15.09 0.45
N LEU A 8 -5.94 -14.05 -0.09
CA LEU A 8 -6.48 -12.70 -0.03
C LEU A 8 -7.77 -12.58 -0.84
N VAL A 9 -7.81 -13.14 -2.04
CA VAL A 9 -9.03 -13.14 -2.86
C VAL A 9 -10.19 -13.82 -2.12
N GLY A 10 -9.92 -14.96 -1.49
CA GLY A 10 -10.92 -15.66 -0.70
C GLY A 10 -11.41 -14.84 0.48
N ALA A 11 -10.50 -14.20 1.22
CA ALA A 11 -10.83 -13.36 2.36
C ALA A 11 -11.68 -12.14 1.97
N VAL A 12 -11.33 -11.48 0.88
CA VAL A 12 -12.08 -10.34 0.35
C VAL A 12 -13.48 -10.75 -0.07
N ALA A 13 -13.62 -11.87 -0.76
CA ALA A 13 -14.92 -12.40 -1.17
C ALA A 13 -15.79 -12.75 0.04
N ALA A 14 -15.21 -13.40 1.06
CA ALA A 14 -15.91 -13.78 2.28
C ALA A 14 -16.38 -12.56 3.09
N ALA A 15 -15.61 -11.47 3.08
CA ALA A 15 -15.95 -10.24 3.77
C ALA A 15 -17.03 -9.41 3.04
N GLY A 16 -17.37 -9.76 1.80
CA GLY A 16 -18.33 -9.01 1.00
C GLY A 16 -17.85 -7.63 0.59
N GLU A 17 -16.53 -7.43 0.54
CA GLU A 17 -15.95 -6.16 0.11
C GLU A 17 -16.31 -5.84 -1.34
N PRO A 18 -16.67 -4.58 -1.64
CA PRO A 18 -16.92 -4.20 -3.03
C PRO A 18 -15.64 -4.25 -3.85
N ALA A 19 -15.80 -4.51 -5.15
CA ALA A 19 -14.66 -4.52 -6.07
C ALA A 19 -14.01 -3.14 -6.13
N PRO A 20 -12.69 -3.03 -5.92
CA PRO A 20 -11.99 -1.76 -6.07
C PRO A 20 -11.81 -1.39 -7.54
N ASP A 21 -11.70 -0.10 -7.82
CA ASP A 21 -11.32 0.38 -9.15
C ASP A 21 -9.83 0.14 -9.40
N TRP A 22 -9.01 0.26 -8.36
CA TRP A 22 -7.56 0.06 -8.42
C TRP A 22 -7.07 -0.81 -7.28
N VAL A 23 -6.10 -1.67 -7.59
CA VAL A 23 -5.32 -2.43 -6.60
C VAL A 23 -3.89 -1.94 -6.67
N LEU A 24 -3.40 -1.34 -5.59
CA LEU A 24 -2.08 -0.74 -5.53
C LEU A 24 -1.26 -1.33 -4.38
N PRO A 25 0.03 -1.59 -4.58
CA PRO A 25 0.90 -1.99 -3.49
C PRO A 25 1.33 -0.78 -2.68
N VAL A 26 1.56 -0.96 -1.38
CA VAL A 26 2.34 0.00 -0.60
C VAL A 26 3.78 -0.07 -1.12
N PRO A 27 4.34 1.03 -1.64
CA PRO A 27 5.68 1.00 -2.19
C PRO A 27 6.75 0.90 -1.10
N LEU A 28 7.79 0.12 -1.38
CA LEU A 28 8.96 0.03 -0.51
C LEU A 28 9.86 1.25 -0.67
N SER A 29 10.62 1.57 0.38
CA SER A 29 11.74 2.50 0.25
C SER A 29 12.77 1.92 -0.73
N ARG A 30 13.59 2.78 -1.32
CA ARG A 30 14.66 2.34 -2.23
C ARG A 30 15.62 1.38 -1.56
N GLU A 31 15.95 1.63 -0.30
CA GLU A 31 16.83 0.78 0.48
C GLU A 31 16.26 -0.62 0.66
N ARG A 32 15.00 -0.72 1.07
CA ARG A 32 14.34 -2.02 1.23
C ARG A 32 14.18 -2.76 -0.08
N LEU A 33 13.89 -2.04 -1.16
CA LEU A 33 13.78 -2.64 -2.48
C LEU A 33 15.12 -3.22 -2.94
N ARG A 34 16.23 -2.53 -2.67
CA ARG A 34 17.57 -3.05 -2.97
C ARG A 34 17.90 -4.30 -2.16
N GLU A 35 17.55 -4.32 -0.87
CA GLU A 35 17.80 -5.47 0.01
C GLU A 35 16.99 -6.70 -0.41
N ARG A 36 15.72 -6.50 -0.74
CA ARG A 36 14.80 -7.60 -1.07
C ARG A 36 14.83 -7.98 -2.54
N GLY A 37 15.21 -7.06 -3.42
CA GLY A 37 15.21 -7.24 -4.87
C GLY A 37 13.83 -7.13 -5.52
N PHE A 38 12.74 -7.12 -4.75
CA PHE A 38 11.37 -7.00 -5.27
C PHE A 38 10.43 -6.51 -4.19
N ASN A 39 9.26 -6.02 -4.60
CA ASN A 39 8.18 -5.64 -3.70
C ASN A 39 7.15 -6.77 -3.63
N GLN A 40 7.07 -7.44 -2.49
CA GLN A 40 6.13 -8.53 -2.25
C GLN A 40 4.67 -8.06 -2.40
N ALA A 41 4.36 -6.87 -1.92
CA ALA A 41 3.01 -6.31 -2.04
C ALA A 41 2.61 -6.14 -3.51
N TRP A 42 3.53 -5.75 -4.38
CA TRP A 42 3.27 -5.66 -5.81
C TRP A 42 3.02 -7.03 -6.44
N GLU A 43 3.79 -8.03 -6.08
CA GLU A 43 3.60 -9.39 -6.57
C GLU A 43 2.21 -9.92 -6.22
N ILE A 44 1.73 -9.63 -5.02
CA ILE A 44 0.40 -10.00 -4.58
C ILE A 44 -0.67 -9.17 -5.30
N ALA A 45 -0.49 -7.86 -5.36
CA ALA A 45 -1.45 -6.93 -5.97
C ALA A 45 -1.73 -7.28 -7.44
N ARG A 46 -0.68 -7.52 -8.23
CA ARG A 46 -0.86 -7.84 -9.64
C ARG A 46 -1.53 -9.19 -9.86
N ARG A 47 -1.30 -10.17 -8.99
CA ARG A 47 -1.94 -11.50 -9.06
C ARG A 47 -3.40 -11.45 -8.67
N VAL A 48 -3.74 -10.72 -7.60
CA VAL A 48 -5.12 -10.50 -7.17
C VAL A 48 -5.90 -9.80 -8.29
N ALA A 49 -5.35 -8.73 -8.83
CA ALA A 49 -5.98 -7.97 -9.91
C ALA A 49 -6.22 -8.85 -11.14
N ARG A 50 -5.23 -9.64 -11.53
CA ARG A 50 -5.35 -10.55 -12.67
C ARG A 50 -6.46 -11.59 -12.48
N ARG A 51 -6.55 -12.18 -11.29
CA ARG A 51 -7.58 -13.19 -11.00
C ARG A 51 -8.99 -12.62 -11.02
N ARG A 52 -9.15 -11.36 -10.64
CA ARG A 52 -10.46 -10.72 -10.53
C ARG A 52 -10.80 -9.82 -11.72
N GLY A 53 -9.88 -9.61 -12.64
CA GLY A 53 -10.07 -8.68 -13.74
C GLY A 53 -10.04 -7.21 -13.31
N TRP A 54 -9.36 -6.90 -12.22
CA TRP A 54 -9.22 -5.53 -11.70
C TRP A 54 -7.97 -4.86 -12.24
N ARG A 55 -7.92 -3.54 -12.15
CA ARG A 55 -6.74 -2.77 -12.55
C ARG A 55 -5.73 -2.72 -11.41
N ALA A 56 -4.45 -2.86 -11.75
CA ALA A 56 -3.35 -2.71 -10.81
C ALA A 56 -2.25 -1.85 -11.43
N SER A 57 -1.52 -1.13 -10.59
CA SER A 57 -0.37 -0.33 -11.02
C SER A 57 0.71 -0.35 -9.95
N ALA A 58 1.95 -0.52 -10.39
CA ALA A 58 3.12 -0.42 -9.50
C ALA A 58 3.66 1.01 -9.42
N THR A 59 3.19 1.92 -10.28
CA THR A 59 3.76 3.27 -10.44
C THR A 59 2.82 4.40 -10.07
N LEU A 60 1.53 4.13 -9.87
CA LEU A 60 0.57 5.16 -9.51
C LEU A 60 0.89 5.77 -8.13
N LEU A 61 1.23 4.94 -7.17
CA LEU A 61 1.66 5.37 -5.84
C LEU A 61 3.15 5.09 -5.70
N GLN A 62 3.93 6.13 -5.43
CA GLN A 62 5.39 6.03 -5.34
C GLN A 62 5.88 6.55 -4.00
N ARG A 63 6.99 6.00 -3.56
CA ARG A 63 7.69 6.48 -2.38
C ARG A 63 8.90 7.29 -2.83
N VAL A 64 8.88 8.59 -2.56
CA VAL A 64 9.88 9.54 -3.07
C VAL A 64 10.94 9.91 -2.06
N ARG A 65 10.70 9.61 -0.77
CA ARG A 65 11.67 9.87 0.29
C ARG A 65 12.01 8.59 1.01
N ASP A 66 13.30 8.43 1.28
CA ASP A 66 13.77 7.42 2.21
C ASP A 66 13.66 7.98 3.62
N THR A 67 12.81 7.36 4.44
CA THR A 67 12.58 7.76 5.82
C THR A 67 13.45 6.99 6.81
N ALA A 68 14.47 6.27 6.33
CA ALA A 68 15.29 5.39 7.16
C ALA A 68 16.17 6.13 8.16
N HIS A 69 16.53 7.40 7.91
CA HIS A 69 17.42 8.19 8.76
C HIS A 69 16.64 9.24 9.55
N GLN A 70 15.98 8.79 10.62
CA GLN A 70 15.17 9.67 11.48
C GLN A 70 15.77 9.87 12.86
N ILE A 71 17.08 9.63 13.02
CA ILE A 71 17.78 9.83 14.29
C ILE A 71 17.78 11.32 14.64
N GLY A 72 17.35 11.64 15.87
CA GLY A 72 17.30 13.02 16.35
C GLY A 72 16.02 13.79 15.95
N MET A 73 15.12 13.18 15.23
CA MET A 73 13.83 13.79 14.89
C MET A 73 12.80 13.62 16.01
N THR A 74 11.97 14.63 16.23
CA THR A 74 10.81 14.53 17.10
C THR A 74 9.76 13.61 16.44
N ARG A 75 8.81 13.14 17.24
CA ARG A 75 7.68 12.35 16.73
C ARG A 75 6.91 13.12 15.66
N GLU A 76 6.66 14.40 15.88
CA GLU A 76 5.95 15.25 14.90
C GLU A 76 6.71 15.39 13.59
N GLN A 77 8.04 15.54 13.66
CA GLN A 77 8.89 15.62 12.49
C GLN A 77 8.87 14.30 11.71
N ARG A 78 8.91 13.16 12.41
CA ARG A 78 8.83 11.83 11.78
C ARG A 78 7.50 11.62 11.08
N GLU A 79 6.40 11.98 11.72
CA GLU A 79 5.06 11.87 11.13
C GLU A 79 4.93 12.76 9.89
N ARG A 80 5.47 13.97 9.94
CA ARG A 80 5.46 14.89 8.82
C ARG A 80 6.28 14.38 7.64
N ASN A 81 7.47 13.86 7.91
CA ASN A 81 8.32 13.25 6.89
C ASN A 81 7.66 12.05 6.24
N LEU A 82 6.99 11.22 7.02
CA LEU A 82 6.28 10.06 6.49
C LEU A 82 5.11 10.47 5.59
N ARG A 83 4.35 11.49 5.98
CA ARG A 83 3.25 12.00 5.15
C ARG A 83 3.73 12.50 3.79
N ASP A 84 4.89 13.14 3.76
CA ASP A 84 5.47 13.69 2.53
C ASP A 84 6.31 12.67 1.75
N ALA A 85 6.38 11.43 2.24
CA ALA A 85 7.17 10.38 1.61
C ALA A 85 6.52 9.79 0.36
N PHE A 86 5.20 9.95 0.20
CA PHE A 86 4.45 9.34 -0.88
C PHE A 86 4.02 10.35 -1.92
N TRP A 87 4.05 9.93 -3.16
CA TRP A 87 3.64 10.72 -4.31
C TRP A 87 2.70 9.90 -5.19
N VAL A 88 1.67 10.56 -5.71
CA VAL A 88 0.71 9.92 -6.60
C VAL A 88 0.91 10.46 -8.01
N ASP A 89 1.18 9.55 -8.94
CA ASP A 89 1.31 9.88 -10.36
C ASP A 89 -0.05 9.66 -11.05
N ASP A 90 -0.88 10.66 -11.02
CA ASP A 90 -2.23 10.61 -11.60
C ASP A 90 -2.33 11.41 -12.89
N ARG A 91 -1.33 11.31 -13.75
CA ARG A 91 -1.31 12.01 -15.03
C ARG A 91 -2.46 11.62 -15.95
N SER A 92 -2.97 10.41 -15.82
CA SER A 92 -4.11 9.94 -16.60
C SER A 92 -5.47 10.32 -16.01
N GLY A 93 -5.51 10.91 -14.80
CA GLY A 93 -6.76 11.28 -14.14
C GLY A 93 -7.60 10.09 -13.67
N GLY A 94 -7.02 8.90 -13.58
CA GLY A 94 -7.76 7.67 -13.30
C GLY A 94 -8.12 7.44 -11.83
N LEU A 95 -7.67 8.29 -10.92
CA LEU A 95 -7.87 8.11 -9.48
C LEU A 95 -9.05 8.90 -8.92
N ALA A 96 -9.40 10.02 -9.52
CA ALA A 96 -10.47 10.90 -9.01
C ALA A 96 -11.81 10.16 -8.91
N GLY A 97 -12.41 10.16 -7.71
CA GLY A 97 -13.67 9.50 -7.45
C GLY A 97 -13.62 7.97 -7.44
N ARG A 98 -12.43 7.38 -7.46
CA ARG A 98 -12.26 5.93 -7.55
C ARG A 98 -11.97 5.31 -6.18
N SER A 99 -12.30 4.03 -6.07
CA SER A 99 -11.98 3.23 -4.90
C SER A 99 -10.66 2.50 -5.10
N VAL A 100 -9.84 2.45 -4.05
CA VAL A 100 -8.52 1.83 -4.08
C VAL A 100 -8.43 0.76 -3.00
N ALA A 101 -7.94 -0.42 -3.37
CA ALA A 101 -7.46 -1.40 -2.42
C ALA A 101 -5.94 -1.29 -2.35
N LEU A 102 -5.43 -0.91 -1.20
CA LEU A 102 -4.00 -0.76 -0.94
C LEU A 102 -3.50 -2.03 -0.27
N ILE A 103 -2.53 -2.69 -0.88
CA ILE A 103 -2.01 -3.97 -0.40
C ILE A 103 -0.69 -3.76 0.32
N ASP A 104 -0.62 -4.28 1.54
CA ASP A 104 0.62 -4.37 2.31
C ASP A 104 0.84 -5.83 2.71
N ASP A 105 2.07 -6.32 2.60
CA ASP A 105 2.40 -7.70 2.93
C ASP A 105 2.46 -7.93 4.44
N VAL A 106 3.03 -7.00 5.18
CA VAL A 106 3.16 -7.07 6.64
C VAL A 106 2.79 -5.73 7.27
N LEU A 107 1.85 -5.77 8.21
CA LEU A 107 1.47 -4.60 8.98
C LEU A 107 2.14 -4.66 10.36
N THR A 108 2.95 -3.67 10.69
CA THR A 108 3.53 -3.48 12.03
C THR A 108 2.73 -2.45 12.82
N THR A 109 2.95 -1.16 12.56
CA THR A 109 2.24 -0.06 13.23
C THR A 109 1.09 0.51 12.39
N GLY A 110 1.09 0.26 11.09
CA GLY A 110 0.14 0.85 10.17
C GLY A 110 0.47 2.27 9.74
N ALA A 111 1.51 2.88 10.29
CA ALA A 111 1.83 4.29 10.00
C ALA A 111 2.18 4.53 8.53
N THR A 112 2.93 3.63 7.92
CA THR A 112 3.29 3.72 6.49
C THR A 112 2.05 3.56 5.60
N ALA A 113 1.21 2.58 5.90
CA ALA A 113 -0.03 2.36 5.15
C ALA A 113 -1.00 3.52 5.30
N ASP A 114 -1.11 4.10 6.50
CA ASP A 114 -1.95 5.27 6.75
C ASP A 114 -1.47 6.48 5.95
N ALA A 115 -0.15 6.72 5.90
CA ALA A 115 0.42 7.80 5.12
C ALA A 115 0.18 7.62 3.61
N ALA A 116 0.32 6.40 3.12
CA ALA A 116 0.03 6.07 1.72
C ALA A 116 -1.45 6.28 1.39
N ALA A 117 -2.35 5.84 2.26
CA ALA A 117 -3.78 6.04 2.09
C ALA A 117 -4.15 7.52 2.07
N LEU A 118 -3.55 8.31 2.94
CA LEU A 118 -3.77 9.76 2.98
C LEU A 118 -3.33 10.42 1.67
N ALA A 119 -2.17 10.03 1.13
CA ALA A 119 -1.70 10.54 -0.15
C ALA A 119 -2.69 10.24 -1.29
N LEU A 120 -3.24 9.03 -1.32
CA LEU A 120 -4.24 8.65 -2.32
C LEU A 120 -5.53 9.46 -2.19
N ARG A 121 -6.02 9.66 -0.98
CA ARG A 121 -7.21 10.47 -0.72
C ARG A 121 -7.00 11.93 -1.13
N ARG A 122 -5.86 12.51 -0.81
CA ARG A 122 -5.51 13.87 -1.21
C ARG A 122 -5.42 14.04 -2.73
N ALA A 123 -5.05 12.96 -3.42
CA ALA A 123 -5.00 12.95 -4.88
C ALA A 123 -6.36 12.72 -5.53
N GLY A 124 -7.42 12.51 -4.74
CA GLY A 124 -8.78 12.43 -5.24
C GLY A 124 -9.47 11.08 -5.11
N ALA A 125 -8.82 10.06 -4.53
CA ALA A 125 -9.47 8.78 -4.30
C ALA A 125 -10.68 8.94 -3.38
N ASP A 126 -11.79 8.33 -3.75
CA ASP A 126 -13.04 8.39 -2.98
C ASP A 126 -12.93 7.55 -1.71
N SER A 127 -12.32 6.38 -1.81
CA SER A 127 -12.11 5.49 -0.67
C SER A 127 -10.83 4.68 -0.83
N VAL A 128 -10.20 4.36 0.29
CA VAL A 128 -9.01 3.51 0.33
C VAL A 128 -9.23 2.44 1.39
N ALA A 129 -9.21 1.18 0.97
CA ALA A 129 -9.24 0.04 1.87
C ALA A 129 -7.84 -0.55 1.98
N LEU A 130 -7.43 -0.93 3.16
CA LEU A 130 -6.14 -1.58 3.38
C LEU A 130 -6.34 -3.09 3.48
N TRP A 131 -5.68 -3.84 2.58
CA TRP A 131 -5.68 -5.29 2.58
C TRP A 131 -4.30 -5.79 2.99
N VAL A 132 -4.23 -6.42 4.15
CA VAL A 132 -2.97 -6.90 4.75
C VAL A 132 -2.94 -8.41 4.73
N ILE A 133 -1.82 -8.97 4.28
CA ILE A 133 -1.64 -10.44 4.20
C ILE A 133 -1.24 -11.02 5.55
N ALA A 134 -0.33 -10.36 6.25
CA ALA A 134 0.15 -10.80 7.55
C ALA A 134 0.29 -9.60 8.48
N ARG A 135 -0.03 -9.83 9.75
CA ARG A 135 0.16 -8.84 10.80
C ARG A 135 1.24 -9.32 11.74
N THR A 136 2.24 -8.49 11.99
CA THR A 136 3.24 -8.81 13.00
C THR A 136 2.58 -8.81 14.38
N PRO A 137 2.63 -9.93 15.13
CA PRO A 137 2.09 -9.93 16.47
C PRO A 137 2.80 -8.90 17.34
N LEU A 138 2.04 -8.22 18.20
CA LEU A 138 2.64 -7.38 19.24
C LEU A 138 3.40 -8.32 20.17
N GLU A 139 4.68 -8.03 20.42
CA GLU A 139 5.44 -8.81 21.39
C GLU A 139 4.80 -8.67 22.75
N PRO A 140 4.59 -9.77 23.47
CA PRO A 140 4.10 -9.70 24.82
C PRO A 140 5.16 -8.99 25.69
N ASP A 141 4.72 -8.02 26.48
CA ASP A 141 5.56 -7.31 27.43
C ASP A 141 6.13 -8.25 28.50
#